data_c1bc22fff2284d03b80431570a1c96e8
#
_entry.id   c1bc22fff2284d03b80431570a1c96e8
#
_cell.length_a   1.000
_cell.length_b   1.000
_cell.length_c   1.000
_cell.angle_alpha   90.00
_cell.angle_beta   90.00
_cell.angle_gamma   90.00
#
_symmetry.space_group_name_H-M   'P 1'
#
loop_
_entity.id
_entity.type
_entity.pdbx_description
1 polymer ?
#
loop_
_entity_poly.entity_id
_entity_poly.type
_entity_poly.pdbx_seq_one_letter_code
_entity_poly.pdbx_strand_id
1 'polypeptide(L)'
;DYSHNFIVDPDYLIKKVEELIEVKGNYGIEIHLAPYGEMLLYPKLLYLIERLWEIKGIETISMQTNGLLLNYEIIKQLENVKLTRINISVNTLDKEKAGYLCDCQDYRMDSLLNNIALLLHSKIDVLLAPVWFPGENDKDIEEIINYVVDRKEGVYSEKKLQIGIQKYLIYKTGRKLKKIRPKSWDYFYKQLSRLEKKYHLKLKLGPKDFNIHKRNRLHTSQFKKNEIIDLKIISQGRWENEYIGKINNVLGIKVLVNKQAYKFDNILGKDIKAKIIKASYKNNILTAIFPI
;
A
#
# COMPACT_ATOMS: atom_id res chain seq x y z
N ASP A 1 -2.25 12.52 9.92
CA ASP A 1 -2.60 11.14 9.64
C ASP A 1 -3.57 10.64 10.70
N TYR A 2 -4.62 9.94 10.28
CA TYR A 2 -5.67 9.40 11.18
C TYR A 2 -5.39 7.95 11.57
N SER A 3 -4.16 7.47 11.40
CA SER A 3 -3.77 6.20 11.98
C SER A 3 -3.72 6.36 13.49
N HIS A 4 -4.71 5.84 14.17
CA HIS A 4 -4.66 5.70 15.61
C HIS A 4 -3.55 4.71 15.97
N ASN A 5 -2.97 4.81 17.16
CA ASN A 5 -1.94 3.92 17.72
C ASN A 5 -2.45 2.48 17.84
N PHE A 6 -2.74 1.88 16.72
CA PHE A 6 -3.38 0.60 16.58
C PHE A 6 -2.36 -0.40 16.02
N ILE A 7 -1.98 -1.34 16.84
CA ILE A 7 -1.07 -2.42 16.50
C ILE A 7 -1.89 -3.70 16.40
N VAL A 8 -1.89 -4.31 15.22
CA VAL A 8 -2.56 -5.61 15.00
C VAL A 8 -1.64 -6.71 15.50
N ASP A 9 -2.21 -7.68 16.20
CA ASP A 9 -1.48 -8.87 16.64
C ASP A 9 -0.99 -9.68 15.43
N PRO A 10 0.28 -10.12 15.40
CA PRO A 10 0.85 -10.83 14.25
C PRO A 10 0.19 -12.19 14.01
N ASP A 11 -0.20 -12.93 15.04
CA ASP A 11 -0.81 -14.24 14.88
C ASP A 11 -2.22 -14.12 14.30
N TYR A 12 -2.92 -13.03 14.65
CA TYR A 12 -4.17 -12.68 13.98
C TYR A 12 -3.97 -12.39 12.48
N LEU A 13 -2.92 -11.63 12.13
CA LEU A 13 -2.59 -11.35 10.73
C LEU A 13 -2.26 -12.63 9.96
N ILE A 14 -1.42 -13.48 10.53
CA ILE A 14 -1.02 -14.77 9.94
C ILE A 14 -2.25 -15.61 9.66
N LYS A 15 -3.11 -15.81 10.66
CA LYS A 15 -4.38 -16.54 10.49
C LYS A 15 -5.24 -15.96 9.37
N LYS A 16 -5.32 -14.62 9.23
CA LYS A 16 -6.10 -13.99 8.15
C LYS A 16 -5.46 -14.16 6.78
N VAL A 17 -4.13 -14.24 6.69
CA VAL A 17 -3.42 -14.57 5.45
C VAL A 17 -3.72 -16.02 5.05
N GLU A 18 -3.67 -16.96 5.97
CA GLU A 18 -4.03 -18.38 5.72
C GLU A 18 -5.46 -18.50 5.18
N GLU A 19 -6.45 -17.90 5.87
CA GLU A 19 -7.85 -17.88 5.43
C GLU A 19 -8.02 -17.30 4.02
N LEU A 20 -7.26 -16.24 3.67
CA LEU A 20 -7.30 -15.63 2.35
C LEU A 20 -6.66 -16.53 1.28
N ILE A 21 -5.60 -17.24 1.61
CA ILE A 21 -4.89 -18.14 0.72
C ILE A 21 -5.75 -19.35 0.37
N GLU A 22 -6.50 -19.90 1.33
CA GLU A 22 -7.49 -20.96 1.08
C GLU A 22 -8.49 -20.57 -0.02
N VAL A 23 -8.91 -19.30 -0.01
CA VAL A 23 -9.87 -18.78 -1.00
C VAL A 23 -9.21 -18.39 -2.32
N LYS A 24 -7.98 -17.88 -2.29
CA LYS A 24 -7.28 -17.31 -3.46
C LYS A 24 -6.36 -18.30 -4.17
N GLY A 25 -6.02 -19.39 -3.52
CA GLY A 25 -5.02 -20.35 -3.98
C GLY A 25 -3.63 -20.09 -3.42
N ASN A 26 -2.86 -21.15 -3.24
CA ASN A 26 -1.59 -21.20 -2.52
C ASN A 26 -0.35 -21.26 -3.44
N TYR A 27 -0.26 -20.42 -4.45
CA TYR A 27 0.88 -20.35 -5.36
C TYR A 27 1.15 -18.91 -5.80
N GLY A 28 2.40 -18.53 -6.03
CA GLY A 28 2.80 -17.24 -6.56
C GLY A 28 2.25 -16.06 -5.75
N ILE A 29 2.36 -16.11 -4.42
CA ILE A 29 1.78 -15.10 -3.54
C ILE A 29 2.86 -14.11 -3.14
N GLU A 30 2.58 -12.83 -3.32
CA GLU A 30 3.32 -11.74 -2.68
C GLU A 30 2.52 -11.20 -1.48
N ILE A 31 3.16 -11.12 -0.33
CA ILE A 31 2.67 -10.38 0.83
C ILE A 31 3.36 -9.02 0.85
N HIS A 32 2.57 -7.96 0.71
CA HIS A 32 3.07 -6.60 0.75
C HIS A 32 2.69 -5.92 2.07
N LEU A 33 3.69 -5.67 2.92
CA LEU A 33 3.53 -5.02 4.23
C LEU A 33 3.52 -3.50 4.06
N ALA A 34 2.33 -2.91 3.96
CA ALA A 34 2.14 -1.48 3.72
C ALA A 34 1.04 -0.92 4.65
N PRO A 35 1.35 -0.68 5.92
CA PRO A 35 0.39 -0.16 6.89
C PRO A 35 0.03 1.31 6.64
N TYR A 36 -0.95 1.82 7.35
CA TYR A 36 -1.24 3.26 7.46
C TYR A 36 -0.28 3.98 8.42
N GLY A 37 0.95 3.60 8.47
CA GLY A 37 2.00 4.15 9.30
C GLY A 37 3.35 3.73 8.75
N GLU A 38 4.36 3.73 9.59
CA GLU A 38 5.71 3.26 9.23
C GLU A 38 5.89 1.80 9.65
N MET A 39 6.21 0.94 8.69
CA MET A 39 6.34 -0.49 8.95
C MET A 39 7.48 -0.83 9.91
N LEU A 40 8.56 -0.07 9.87
CA LEU A 40 9.72 -0.28 10.76
C LEU A 40 9.43 0.04 12.23
N LEU A 41 8.28 0.66 12.53
CA LEU A 41 7.80 0.85 13.90
C LEU A 41 7.00 -0.34 14.43
N TYR A 42 6.73 -1.36 13.60
CA TYR A 42 5.96 -2.52 14.05
C TYR A 42 6.81 -3.42 14.93
N PRO A 43 6.50 -3.58 16.24
CA PRO A 43 7.40 -4.22 17.19
C PRO A 43 7.72 -5.69 16.92
N LYS A 44 6.79 -6.38 16.23
CA LYS A 44 6.93 -7.81 15.90
C LYS A 44 7.15 -8.04 14.40
N LEU A 45 7.81 -7.10 13.71
CA LEU A 45 8.02 -7.17 12.26
C LEU A 45 8.78 -8.42 11.83
N LEU A 46 9.89 -8.71 12.48
CA LEU A 46 10.74 -9.85 12.13
C LEU A 46 10.00 -11.17 12.35
N TYR A 47 9.34 -11.31 13.50
CA TYR A 47 8.49 -12.46 13.80
C TYR A 47 7.39 -12.65 12.76
N LEU A 48 6.70 -11.57 12.37
CA LEU A 48 5.66 -11.63 11.34
C LEU A 48 6.22 -12.14 10.01
N ILE A 49 7.39 -11.64 9.57
CA ILE A 49 8.01 -12.06 8.30
C ILE A 49 8.40 -13.54 8.37
N GLU A 50 9.03 -14.00 9.46
CA GLU A 50 9.41 -15.41 9.65
C GLU A 50 8.20 -16.33 9.57
N ARG A 51 7.12 -16.01 10.29
CA ARG A 51 5.90 -16.80 10.31
C ARG A 51 5.18 -16.80 8.97
N LEU A 52 5.20 -15.70 8.24
CA LEU A 52 4.62 -15.63 6.88
C LEU A 52 5.34 -16.59 5.92
N TRP A 53 6.65 -16.77 6.03
CA TRP A 53 7.39 -17.72 5.20
C TRP A 53 7.02 -19.19 5.42
N GLU A 54 6.42 -19.53 6.56
CA GLU A 54 5.96 -20.90 6.82
C GLU A 54 4.68 -21.24 6.02
N ILE A 55 3.99 -20.23 5.50
CA ILE A 55 2.74 -20.43 4.75
C ILE A 55 3.06 -20.83 3.31
N LYS A 56 2.56 -22.00 2.90
CA LYS A 56 2.78 -22.54 1.56
C LYS A 56 2.23 -21.59 0.48
N GLY A 57 3.05 -21.33 -0.54
CA GLY A 57 2.68 -20.54 -1.71
C GLY A 57 3.06 -19.07 -1.62
N ILE A 58 3.60 -18.60 -0.50
CA ILE A 58 4.24 -17.29 -0.41
C ILE A 58 5.62 -17.39 -1.06
N GLU A 59 5.86 -16.57 -2.06
CA GLU A 59 7.11 -16.53 -2.84
C GLU A 59 7.84 -15.20 -2.69
N THR A 60 7.13 -14.16 -2.23
CA THR A 60 7.67 -12.82 -2.06
C THR A 60 7.07 -12.16 -0.83
N ILE A 61 7.92 -11.60 0.01
CA ILE A 61 7.51 -10.69 1.08
C ILE A 61 8.18 -9.36 0.83
N SER A 62 7.38 -8.32 0.65
CA SER A 62 7.85 -6.96 0.43
C SER A 62 7.27 -6.00 1.46
N MET A 63 7.96 -4.87 1.69
CA MET A 63 7.47 -3.85 2.61
C MET A 63 7.62 -2.45 2.05
N GLN A 64 6.75 -1.55 2.50
CA GLN A 64 6.83 -0.11 2.23
C GLN A 64 7.35 0.62 3.46
N THR A 65 8.32 1.52 3.28
CA THR A 65 8.88 2.36 4.35
C THR A 65 9.26 3.75 3.84
N ASN A 66 9.33 4.72 4.73
CA ASN A 66 9.98 6.00 4.45
C ASN A 66 11.52 5.90 4.51
N GLY A 67 12.05 4.81 5.03
CA GLY A 67 13.47 4.51 5.11
C GLY A 67 14.26 5.25 6.19
N LEU A 68 13.65 6.15 6.94
CA LEU A 68 14.37 6.99 7.93
C LEU A 68 14.85 6.22 9.17
N LEU A 69 14.20 5.10 9.47
CA LEU A 69 14.59 4.21 10.57
C LEU A 69 15.57 3.12 10.16
N LEU A 70 15.87 2.98 8.87
CA LEU A 70 16.85 2.02 8.40
C LEU A 70 18.24 2.34 8.98
N ASN A 71 18.98 1.27 9.27
CA ASN A 71 20.40 1.29 9.59
C ASN A 71 20.98 -0.10 9.26
N TYR A 72 22.28 -0.25 9.41
CA TYR A 72 22.96 -1.50 9.11
C TYR A 72 22.35 -2.71 9.84
N GLU A 73 22.09 -2.58 11.14
CA GLU A 73 21.56 -3.66 11.98
C GLU A 73 20.16 -4.10 11.54
N ILE A 74 19.27 -3.13 11.28
CA ILE A 74 17.91 -3.41 10.79
C ILE A 74 17.98 -4.08 9.42
N ILE A 75 18.84 -3.60 8.52
CA ILE A 75 19.01 -4.21 7.19
C ILE A 75 19.47 -5.67 7.33
N LYS A 76 20.43 -5.95 8.20
CA LYS A 76 20.89 -7.32 8.47
C LYS A 76 19.79 -8.20 9.06
N GLN A 77 19.00 -7.69 10.00
CA GLN A 77 17.86 -8.42 10.56
C GLN A 77 16.83 -8.75 9.49
N LEU A 78 16.47 -7.78 8.63
CA LEU A 78 15.54 -7.99 7.53
C LEU A 78 16.08 -8.99 6.48
N GLU A 79 17.38 -8.97 6.22
CA GLU A 79 18.05 -9.94 5.35
C GLU A 79 17.99 -11.35 5.95
N ASN A 80 18.23 -11.50 7.26
CA ASN A 80 18.18 -12.77 7.95
C ASN A 80 16.78 -13.42 7.91
N VAL A 81 15.72 -12.63 8.05
CA VAL A 81 14.35 -13.11 7.92
C VAL A 81 13.89 -13.20 6.45
N LYS A 82 14.80 -13.04 5.50
CA LYS A 82 14.59 -13.20 4.06
C LYS A 82 13.55 -12.25 3.49
N LEU A 83 13.51 -10.99 3.94
CA LEU A 83 12.72 -9.98 3.25
C LEU A 83 13.14 -9.91 1.79
N THR A 84 12.20 -10.07 0.85
CA THR A 84 12.53 -10.15 -0.57
C THR A 84 12.77 -8.76 -1.18
N ARG A 85 11.91 -7.79 -0.87
CA ARG A 85 11.99 -6.45 -1.43
C ARG A 85 11.57 -5.37 -0.44
N ILE A 86 12.26 -4.24 -0.49
CA ILE A 86 11.91 -3.04 0.25
C ILE A 86 11.57 -1.91 -0.72
N ASN A 87 10.40 -1.32 -0.53
CA ASN A 87 9.96 -0.15 -1.30
C ASN A 87 10.21 1.08 -0.43
N ILE A 88 11.00 2.03 -0.92
CA ILE A 88 11.39 3.22 -0.18
C ILE A 88 10.75 4.45 -0.81
N SER A 89 10.01 5.22 -0.02
CA SER A 89 9.42 6.49 -0.45
C SER A 89 10.49 7.57 -0.54
N VAL A 90 10.92 7.92 -1.75
CA VAL A 90 11.91 8.99 -2.01
C VAL A 90 11.34 9.91 -3.06
N ASN A 91 10.92 11.12 -2.70
CA ASN A 91 10.24 12.06 -3.60
C ASN A 91 11.17 13.09 -4.24
N THR A 92 12.39 13.22 -3.73
CA THR A 92 13.48 14.10 -4.16
C THR A 92 14.77 13.59 -3.54
N LEU A 93 15.91 13.97 -4.07
CA LEU A 93 17.24 13.74 -3.46
C LEU A 93 17.74 14.98 -2.70
N ASP A 94 17.06 16.12 -2.82
CA ASP A 94 17.34 17.33 -2.08
C ASP A 94 16.79 17.28 -0.65
N LYS A 95 17.62 17.57 0.34
CA LYS A 95 17.30 17.47 1.76
C LYS A 95 16.17 18.42 2.19
N GLU A 96 16.27 19.69 1.78
CA GLU A 96 15.29 20.71 2.21
C GLU A 96 13.93 20.43 1.58
N LYS A 97 13.94 20.10 0.31
CA LYS A 97 12.73 19.73 -0.43
C LYS A 97 12.11 18.43 0.09
N ALA A 98 12.93 17.45 0.49
CA ALA A 98 12.43 16.22 1.13
C ALA A 98 11.70 16.55 2.43
N GLY A 99 12.27 17.40 3.27
CA GLY A 99 11.62 17.90 4.49
C GLY A 99 10.25 18.54 4.20
N TYR A 100 10.19 19.40 3.20
CA TYR A 100 8.95 20.05 2.75
C TYR A 100 7.93 19.04 2.22
N LEU A 101 8.34 18.15 1.31
CA LEU A 101 7.43 17.17 0.68
C LEU A 101 6.90 16.14 1.68
N CYS A 102 7.72 15.72 2.64
CA CYS A 102 7.37 14.72 3.65
C CYS A 102 6.78 15.31 4.95
N ASP A 103 6.79 16.64 5.11
CA ASP A 103 6.40 17.33 6.35
C ASP A 103 7.24 16.89 7.56
N CYS A 104 8.54 16.80 7.35
CA CYS A 104 9.53 16.34 8.32
C CYS A 104 10.73 17.28 8.29
N GLN A 105 10.85 18.16 9.30
CA GLN A 105 11.92 19.18 9.35
C GLN A 105 13.31 18.57 9.39
N ASP A 106 13.48 17.45 10.11
CA ASP A 106 14.75 16.76 10.30
C ASP A 106 14.92 15.58 9.33
N TYR A 107 14.56 15.77 8.06
CA TYR A 107 14.71 14.72 7.06
C TYR A 107 16.18 14.42 6.79
N ARG A 108 16.62 13.20 7.15
CA ARG A 108 18.02 12.78 7.06
C ARG A 108 18.32 12.12 5.70
N MET A 109 18.42 12.94 4.64
CA MET A 109 18.64 12.46 3.26
C MET A 109 19.94 11.67 3.12
N ASP A 110 21.05 12.18 3.67
CA ASP A 110 22.36 11.51 3.56
C ASP A 110 22.33 10.12 4.21
N SER A 111 21.70 10.01 5.39
CA SER A 111 21.54 8.69 6.05
C SER A 111 20.67 7.75 5.19
N LEU A 112 19.62 8.26 4.57
CA LEU A 112 18.76 7.47 3.70
C LEU A 112 19.51 6.95 2.47
N LEU A 113 20.30 7.81 1.81
CA LEU A 113 21.10 7.42 0.64
C LEU A 113 22.18 6.40 1.01
N ASN A 114 22.83 6.55 2.16
CA ASN A 114 23.76 5.56 2.70
C ASN A 114 23.07 4.21 2.97
N ASN A 115 21.88 4.23 3.56
CA ASN A 115 21.12 3.01 3.82
C ASN A 115 20.63 2.33 2.51
N ILE A 116 20.28 3.10 1.49
CA ILE A 116 19.99 2.57 0.15
C ILE A 116 21.25 1.89 -0.41
N ALA A 117 22.44 2.49 -0.27
CA ALA A 117 23.69 1.88 -0.70
C ALA A 117 23.94 0.56 0.04
N LEU A 118 23.74 0.49 1.36
CA LEU A 118 23.86 -0.74 2.14
C LEU A 118 22.88 -1.83 1.67
N LEU A 119 21.63 -1.44 1.39
CA LEU A 119 20.61 -2.36 0.84
C LEU A 119 21.02 -2.93 -0.52
N LEU A 120 21.66 -2.14 -1.38
CA LEU A 120 22.14 -2.61 -2.67
C LEU A 120 23.23 -3.69 -2.53
N HIS A 121 23.97 -3.71 -1.45
CA HIS A 121 24.95 -4.77 -1.11
C HIS A 121 24.34 -5.95 -0.33
N SER A 122 23.08 -5.88 0.08
CA SER A 122 22.36 -6.97 0.75
C SER A 122 21.67 -7.91 -0.27
N LYS A 123 20.95 -8.91 0.19
CA LYS A 123 20.10 -9.77 -0.66
C LYS A 123 18.71 -9.19 -0.92
N ILE A 124 18.37 -8.06 -0.31
CA ILE A 124 17.05 -7.43 -0.40
C ILE A 124 16.98 -6.57 -1.66
N ASP A 125 15.99 -6.81 -2.52
CA ASP A 125 15.72 -5.95 -3.67
C ASP A 125 15.20 -4.59 -3.22
N VAL A 126 15.53 -3.53 -3.97
CA VAL A 126 15.14 -2.15 -3.66
C VAL A 126 14.25 -1.59 -4.75
N LEU A 127 13.11 -1.03 -4.37
CA LEU A 127 12.25 -0.24 -5.25
C LEU A 127 12.13 1.17 -4.69
N LEU A 128 12.67 2.15 -5.40
CA LEU A 128 12.41 3.56 -5.09
C LEU A 128 11.01 3.92 -5.58
N ALA A 129 10.19 4.44 -4.68
CA ALA A 129 8.76 4.67 -4.91
C ALA A 129 8.40 6.16 -4.76
N PRO A 130 8.90 7.05 -5.66
CA PRO A 130 8.58 8.46 -5.61
C PRO A 130 7.13 8.72 -5.99
N VAL A 131 6.49 9.64 -5.28
CA VAL A 131 5.23 10.23 -5.73
C VAL A 131 5.55 11.44 -6.60
N TRP A 132 5.02 11.43 -7.81
CA TRP A 132 5.17 12.57 -8.71
C TRP A 132 4.11 13.62 -8.44
N PHE A 133 4.55 14.78 -7.96
CA PHE A 133 3.77 16.01 -7.73
C PHE A 133 3.97 16.96 -8.92
N PRO A 134 3.05 16.96 -9.92
CA PRO A 134 3.25 17.69 -11.17
C PRO A 134 3.47 19.19 -10.96
N GLY A 135 4.56 19.71 -11.51
CA GLY A 135 4.97 21.12 -11.35
C GLY A 135 5.80 21.39 -10.10
N GLU A 136 5.91 20.43 -9.19
CA GLU A 136 6.66 20.60 -7.94
C GLU A 136 7.98 19.83 -7.95
N ASN A 137 7.94 18.53 -8.26
CA ASN A 137 9.13 17.68 -8.23
C ASN A 137 9.45 17.01 -9.59
N ASP A 138 9.11 17.65 -10.70
CA ASP A 138 9.37 17.10 -12.03
C ASP A 138 10.88 16.86 -12.28
N LYS A 139 11.73 17.80 -11.87
CA LYS A 139 13.20 17.67 -11.98
C LYS A 139 13.73 16.59 -11.06
N ASP A 140 13.22 16.55 -9.84
CA ASP A 140 13.61 15.54 -8.84
C ASP A 140 13.30 14.12 -9.29
N ILE A 141 12.17 13.91 -9.97
CA ILE A 141 11.86 12.62 -10.58
C ILE A 141 12.93 12.22 -11.59
N GLU A 142 13.40 13.16 -12.44
CA GLU A 142 14.48 12.89 -13.39
C GLU A 142 15.81 12.64 -12.66
N GLU A 143 16.11 13.35 -11.58
CA GLU A 143 17.31 13.11 -10.75
C GLU A 143 17.28 11.71 -10.09
N ILE A 144 16.12 11.27 -9.57
CA ILE A 144 15.96 9.92 -9.02
C ILE A 144 16.13 8.86 -10.13
N ILE A 145 15.64 9.14 -11.34
CA ILE A 145 15.86 8.23 -12.50
C ILE A 145 17.35 8.14 -12.81
N ASN A 146 18.08 9.27 -12.90
CA ASN A 146 19.52 9.27 -13.11
C ASN A 146 20.25 8.49 -12.02
N TYR A 147 19.89 8.74 -10.75
CA TYR A 147 20.44 8.00 -9.60
C TYR A 147 20.29 6.48 -9.76
N VAL A 148 19.17 6.01 -10.32
CA VAL A 148 18.93 4.58 -10.58
C VAL A 148 19.74 4.11 -11.78
N VAL A 149 19.78 4.88 -12.88
CA VAL A 149 20.54 4.56 -14.10
C VAL A 149 22.02 4.41 -13.78
N ASP A 150 22.63 5.41 -13.12
CA ASP A 150 24.05 5.42 -12.78
C ASP A 150 24.47 4.19 -11.95
N ARG A 151 23.57 3.72 -11.06
CA ARG A 151 23.83 2.55 -10.22
C ARG A 151 23.58 1.23 -10.91
N LYS A 152 22.82 1.22 -12.00
CA LYS A 152 22.62 0.02 -12.82
C LYS A 152 23.76 -0.25 -13.79
N GLU A 153 24.51 0.78 -14.18
CA GLU A 153 25.64 0.63 -15.07
C GLU A 153 26.74 -0.22 -14.43
N GLY A 154 26.70 -1.51 -14.69
CA GLY A 154 27.78 -2.47 -14.44
C GLY A 154 27.69 -3.33 -13.19
N VAL A 155 26.74 -3.18 -12.26
CA VAL A 155 26.81 -3.88 -10.97
C VAL A 155 25.54 -4.61 -10.55
N TYR A 156 24.34 -4.16 -10.91
CA TYR A 156 23.11 -4.71 -10.35
C TYR A 156 22.14 -5.23 -11.40
N SER A 157 21.50 -6.37 -11.11
CA SER A 157 20.42 -6.88 -11.94
C SER A 157 19.25 -5.90 -12.00
N GLU A 158 18.42 -5.98 -13.05
CA GLU A 158 17.22 -5.13 -13.19
C GLU A 158 16.25 -5.22 -11.99
N LYS A 159 16.24 -6.37 -11.31
CA LYS A 159 15.40 -6.59 -10.12
C LYS A 159 15.98 -5.95 -8.87
N LYS A 160 17.31 -5.88 -8.76
CA LYS A 160 17.99 -5.41 -7.55
C LYS A 160 17.67 -3.96 -7.21
N LEU A 161 17.58 -3.10 -8.23
CA LEU A 161 17.19 -1.70 -8.08
C LEU A 161 16.14 -1.32 -9.11
N GLN A 162 14.95 -0.97 -8.66
CA GLN A 162 13.85 -0.54 -9.52
C GLN A 162 13.35 0.85 -9.07
N ILE A 163 12.61 1.51 -9.96
CA ILE A 163 11.90 2.73 -9.65
C ILE A 163 10.43 2.59 -10.06
N GLY A 164 9.53 2.81 -9.12
CA GLY A 164 8.08 2.75 -9.29
C GLY A 164 7.44 4.10 -9.04
N ILE A 165 7.40 4.97 -10.05
CA ILE A 165 6.84 6.32 -9.92
C ILE A 165 5.34 6.23 -9.69
N GLN A 166 4.88 6.85 -8.59
CA GLN A 166 3.48 6.87 -8.19
C GLN A 166 2.82 8.18 -8.60
N LYS A 167 1.58 8.07 -9.08
CA LYS A 167 0.77 9.24 -9.41
C LYS A 167 0.27 9.91 -8.14
N TYR A 168 0.44 11.23 -8.02
CA TYR A 168 -0.18 12.00 -6.95
C TYR A 168 -1.71 11.88 -6.98
N LEU A 169 -2.29 11.49 -5.86
CA LEU A 169 -3.73 11.36 -5.66
C LEU A 169 -4.14 12.15 -4.41
N ILE A 170 -5.28 12.82 -4.48
CA ILE A 170 -5.86 13.51 -3.33
C ILE A 170 -6.87 12.59 -2.64
N TYR A 171 -6.60 12.27 -1.40
CA TYR A 171 -7.51 11.56 -0.53
C TYR A 171 -8.26 12.54 0.40
N LYS A 172 -9.43 12.15 0.89
CA LYS A 172 -10.23 12.97 1.83
C LYS A 172 -9.44 13.31 3.10
N THR A 173 -8.62 12.37 3.53
CA THR A 173 -7.71 12.47 4.67
C THR A 173 -6.30 12.31 4.17
N GLY A 174 -5.42 13.01 4.72
CA GLY A 174 -4.04 13.07 4.30
C GLY A 174 -3.66 14.49 3.89
N ARG A 175 -2.37 14.74 3.92
CA ARG A 175 -1.81 16.04 3.57
C ARG A 175 -2.05 16.34 2.10
N LYS A 176 -2.51 17.55 1.85
CA LYS A 176 -2.66 18.09 0.50
C LYS A 176 -1.64 19.19 0.32
N LEU A 177 -0.77 19.04 -0.65
CA LEU A 177 0.13 20.13 -1.02
C LEU A 177 -0.72 21.22 -1.70
N LYS A 178 -0.69 22.42 -1.11
CA LYS A 178 -1.40 23.59 -1.65
C LYS A 178 -0.87 23.87 -3.06
N LYS A 179 -1.76 24.22 -3.99
CA LYS A 179 -1.43 24.54 -5.40
C LYS A 179 -1.13 23.36 -6.33
N ILE A 180 -0.94 22.13 -5.85
CA ILE A 180 -0.71 20.98 -6.71
C ILE A 180 -2.02 20.29 -7.05
N ARG A 181 -2.31 20.11 -8.34
CA ARG A 181 -3.49 19.41 -8.84
C ARG A 181 -3.09 18.08 -9.48
N PRO A 182 -3.73 16.96 -9.12
CA PRO A 182 -3.52 15.69 -9.79
C PRO A 182 -3.81 15.81 -11.29
N LYS A 183 -2.96 15.22 -12.10
CA LYS A 183 -3.20 15.09 -13.55
C LYS A 183 -4.03 13.83 -13.85
N SER A 184 -4.55 13.72 -15.08
CA SER A 184 -5.24 12.50 -15.52
C SER A 184 -4.28 11.30 -15.55
N TRP A 185 -4.82 10.08 -15.60
CA TRP A 185 -4.01 8.87 -15.77
C TRP A 185 -3.34 8.84 -17.14
N ASP A 186 -4.01 9.27 -18.19
CA ASP A 186 -3.45 9.32 -19.55
C ASP A 186 -2.24 10.27 -19.62
N TYR A 187 -2.36 11.45 -19.01
CA TYR A 187 -1.22 12.38 -18.92
C TYR A 187 -0.06 11.74 -18.17
N PHE A 188 -0.31 11.12 -17.01
CA PHE A 188 0.72 10.46 -16.21
C PHE A 188 1.45 9.38 -17.00
N TYR A 189 0.72 8.45 -17.62
CA TYR A 189 1.35 7.38 -18.41
C TYR A 189 2.06 7.89 -19.68
N LYS A 190 1.56 8.96 -20.29
CA LYS A 190 2.25 9.61 -21.42
C LYS A 190 3.59 10.20 -20.98
N GLN A 191 3.67 10.83 -19.81
CA GLN A 191 4.95 11.33 -19.29
C GLN A 191 5.90 10.19 -18.93
N LEU A 192 5.41 9.12 -18.28
CA LEU A 192 6.26 7.94 -18.02
C LEU A 192 6.82 7.37 -19.33
N SER A 193 6.01 7.27 -20.40
CA SER A 193 6.49 6.80 -21.71
C SER A 193 7.58 7.69 -22.30
N ARG A 194 7.50 9.02 -22.09
CA ARG A 194 8.53 9.97 -22.52
C ARG A 194 9.83 9.75 -21.76
N LEU A 195 9.73 9.58 -20.43
CA LEU A 195 10.90 9.34 -19.58
C LEU A 195 11.54 7.96 -19.88
N GLU A 196 10.74 6.92 -20.08
CA GLU A 196 11.23 5.59 -20.49
C GLU A 196 12.09 5.68 -21.78
N LYS A 197 11.63 6.46 -22.77
CA LYS A 197 12.38 6.68 -24.01
C LYS A 197 13.66 7.49 -23.80
N LYS A 198 13.61 8.51 -22.92
CA LYS A 198 14.75 9.38 -22.64
C LYS A 198 15.87 8.65 -21.90
N TYR A 199 15.50 7.83 -20.91
CA TYR A 199 16.45 7.20 -20.00
C TYR A 199 16.69 5.72 -20.27
N HIS A 200 16.06 5.14 -21.29
CA HIS A 200 16.11 3.72 -21.62
C HIS A 200 15.85 2.81 -20.40
N LEU A 201 14.99 3.26 -19.48
CA LEU A 201 14.65 2.59 -18.25
C LEU A 201 13.15 2.31 -18.18
N LYS A 202 12.76 1.10 -17.77
CA LYS A 202 11.37 0.74 -17.55
C LYS A 202 10.82 1.46 -16.33
N LEU A 203 9.80 2.30 -16.50
CA LEU A 203 9.11 3.06 -15.44
C LEU A 203 7.65 2.65 -15.25
N LYS A 204 7.03 2.07 -16.28
CA LYS A 204 5.67 1.54 -16.21
C LYS A 204 5.69 0.10 -15.72
N LEU A 205 5.85 -0.05 -14.40
CA LEU A 205 5.80 -1.35 -13.76
C LEU A 205 4.35 -1.85 -13.69
N GLY A 206 4.17 -3.13 -13.93
CA GLY A 206 2.87 -3.79 -13.93
C GLY A 206 2.89 -5.14 -13.21
N PRO A 207 1.78 -5.89 -13.20
CA PRO A 207 1.67 -7.15 -12.49
C PRO A 207 2.77 -8.16 -12.80
N LYS A 208 3.24 -8.22 -14.03
CA LYS A 208 4.32 -9.13 -14.44
C LYS A 208 5.66 -8.81 -13.79
N ASP A 209 5.94 -7.53 -13.51
CA ASP A 209 7.20 -7.09 -12.89
C ASP A 209 7.30 -7.50 -11.42
N PHE A 210 6.15 -7.75 -10.80
CA PHE A 210 6.01 -8.19 -9.41
C PHE A 210 5.56 -9.65 -9.29
N ASN A 211 5.59 -10.41 -10.37
CA ASN A 211 5.11 -11.79 -10.40
C ASN A 211 3.67 -11.96 -9.88
N ILE A 212 2.81 -10.96 -10.11
CA ILE A 212 1.41 -10.97 -9.66
C ILE A 212 0.58 -11.79 -10.63
N HIS A 213 -0.07 -12.82 -10.12
CA HIS A 213 -0.93 -13.71 -10.89
C HIS A 213 -2.40 -13.31 -10.80
N LYS A 214 -3.13 -13.44 -11.91
CA LYS A 214 -4.58 -13.32 -11.88
C LYS A 214 -5.18 -14.46 -11.05
N ARG A 215 -6.06 -14.11 -10.14
CA ARG A 215 -6.83 -15.05 -9.34
C ARG A 215 -8.28 -15.10 -9.81
N ASN A 216 -8.95 -16.22 -9.55
CA ASN A 216 -10.38 -16.30 -9.76
C ASN A 216 -11.08 -15.21 -8.96
N ARG A 217 -12.07 -14.58 -9.58
CA ARG A 217 -12.88 -13.60 -8.87
C ARG A 217 -13.78 -14.31 -7.88
N LEU A 218 -13.85 -13.80 -6.66
CA LEU A 218 -14.89 -14.20 -5.73
C LEU A 218 -16.23 -13.67 -6.27
N HIS A 219 -17.20 -14.54 -6.39
CA HIS A 219 -18.52 -14.17 -6.88
C HIS A 219 -19.27 -13.37 -5.80
N THR A 220 -19.22 -12.04 -5.91
CA THR A 220 -20.13 -11.14 -5.18
C THR A 220 -21.34 -10.76 -6.03
N SER A 221 -21.53 -11.44 -7.16
CA SER A 221 -22.45 -11.08 -8.23
C SER A 221 -23.94 -11.28 -7.92
N GLN A 222 -24.24 -11.88 -6.78
CA GLN A 222 -25.64 -12.12 -6.38
C GLN A 222 -26.37 -10.86 -5.87
N PHE A 223 -25.64 -9.79 -5.58
CA PHE A 223 -26.22 -8.57 -5.02
C PHE A 223 -26.40 -7.49 -6.07
N LYS A 224 -27.57 -6.82 -6.04
CA LYS A 224 -27.92 -5.72 -6.95
C LYS A 224 -27.93 -4.37 -6.21
N LYS A 225 -27.67 -3.30 -6.94
CA LYS A 225 -27.88 -1.94 -6.42
C LYS A 225 -29.36 -1.75 -6.07
N ASN A 226 -29.62 -1.10 -4.94
CA ASN A 226 -30.94 -0.87 -4.33
C ASN A 226 -31.59 -2.09 -3.65
N GLU A 227 -30.94 -3.24 -3.63
CA GLU A 227 -31.38 -4.40 -2.86
C GLU A 227 -31.28 -4.13 -1.37
N ILE A 228 -32.28 -4.57 -0.61
CA ILE A 228 -32.31 -4.52 0.85
C ILE A 228 -31.80 -5.87 1.36
N ILE A 229 -30.87 -5.83 2.28
CA ILE A 229 -30.21 -7.02 2.85
C ILE A 229 -30.22 -6.96 4.35
N ASP A 230 -30.31 -8.11 4.97
CA ASP A 230 -30.07 -8.30 6.40
C ASP A 230 -28.56 -8.52 6.63
N LEU A 231 -28.01 -7.82 7.60
CA LEU A 231 -26.58 -7.94 7.96
C LEU A 231 -26.37 -7.62 9.44
N LYS A 232 -25.30 -8.16 10.00
CA LYS A 232 -24.85 -7.85 11.36
C LYS A 232 -23.69 -6.88 11.33
N ILE A 233 -23.74 -5.80 12.09
CA ILE A 233 -22.61 -4.88 12.26
C ILE A 233 -21.57 -5.51 13.16
N ILE A 234 -20.35 -5.69 12.67
CA ILE A 234 -19.27 -6.40 13.38
C ILE A 234 -18.14 -5.50 13.88
N SER A 235 -17.91 -4.37 13.23
CA SER A 235 -16.91 -3.40 13.65
C SER A 235 -17.19 -2.01 13.11
N GLN A 236 -16.55 -1.01 13.69
CA GLN A 236 -16.44 0.31 13.11
C GLN A 236 -15.51 0.23 11.87
N GLY A 237 -15.81 0.99 10.83
CA GLY A 237 -14.96 1.15 9.67
C GLY A 237 -13.88 2.20 9.87
N ARG A 238 -13.27 2.64 8.76
CA ARG A 238 -12.20 3.64 8.77
C ARG A 238 -12.67 5.05 9.16
N TRP A 239 -13.92 5.37 8.85
CA TRP A 239 -14.51 6.69 9.06
C TRP A 239 -15.58 6.66 10.13
N GLU A 240 -15.80 7.78 10.76
CA GLU A 240 -16.77 7.94 11.86
C GLU A 240 -18.19 7.44 11.53
N ASN A 241 -18.60 7.55 10.27
CA ASN A 241 -19.91 7.10 9.78
C ASN A 241 -19.83 5.79 8.99
N GLU A 242 -18.70 5.10 9.02
CA GLU A 242 -18.45 3.86 8.31
C GLU A 242 -18.36 2.68 9.28
N TYR A 243 -19.04 1.63 8.94
CA TYR A 243 -19.04 0.37 9.67
C TYR A 243 -18.79 -0.79 8.74
N ILE A 244 -18.35 -1.91 9.29
CA ILE A 244 -18.25 -3.18 8.58
C ILE A 244 -19.40 -4.06 9.05
N GLY A 245 -20.20 -4.50 8.12
CA GLY A 245 -21.25 -5.49 8.32
C GLY A 245 -20.87 -6.85 7.78
N LYS A 246 -21.52 -7.88 8.23
CA LYS A 246 -21.38 -9.26 7.78
C LYS A 246 -22.70 -9.78 7.30
N ILE A 247 -22.75 -10.22 6.03
CA ILE A 247 -23.90 -10.90 5.42
C ILE A 247 -23.63 -12.39 5.53
N ASN A 248 -24.53 -13.12 6.17
CA ASN A 248 -24.29 -14.52 6.53
C ASN A 248 -22.93 -14.62 7.27
N ASN A 249 -22.33 -15.79 7.32
CA ASN A 249 -21.05 -15.92 8.03
C ASN A 249 -19.81 -15.70 7.14
N VAL A 250 -19.98 -15.26 5.88
CA VAL A 250 -18.91 -15.32 4.87
C VAL A 250 -18.56 -13.96 4.26
N LEU A 251 -19.52 -13.05 4.07
CA LEU A 251 -19.32 -11.88 3.23
C LEU A 251 -19.32 -10.58 4.05
N GLY A 252 -18.19 -9.85 4.00
CA GLY A 252 -18.08 -8.51 4.57
C GLY A 252 -18.66 -7.44 3.64
N ILE A 253 -19.32 -6.45 4.22
CA ILE A 253 -19.88 -5.30 3.50
C ILE A 253 -19.56 -4.00 4.25
N LYS A 254 -19.21 -2.96 3.51
CA LYS A 254 -19.11 -1.62 4.07
C LYS A 254 -20.51 -1.02 4.23
N VAL A 255 -20.79 -0.49 5.42
CA VAL A 255 -22.06 0.16 5.74
C VAL A 255 -21.80 1.64 6.05
N LEU A 256 -22.47 2.52 5.32
CA LEU A 256 -22.46 3.95 5.60
C LEU A 256 -23.68 4.27 6.47
N VAL A 257 -23.46 4.86 7.63
CA VAL A 257 -24.55 5.22 8.57
C VAL A 257 -24.82 6.71 8.46
N ASN A 258 -26.07 7.07 8.15
CA ASN A 258 -26.49 8.45 8.19
C ASN A 258 -26.82 8.86 9.64
N LYS A 259 -25.88 9.52 10.30
CA LYS A 259 -25.99 9.94 11.72
C LYS A 259 -27.11 10.96 11.95
N GLN A 260 -27.52 11.72 10.95
CA GLN A 260 -28.62 12.67 11.07
C GLN A 260 -29.98 11.96 11.13
N ALA A 261 -30.08 10.81 10.46
CA ALA A 261 -31.29 9.99 10.43
C ALA A 261 -31.32 8.93 11.54
N TYR A 262 -30.20 8.68 12.22
CA TYR A 262 -30.09 7.62 13.20
C TYR A 262 -29.28 8.08 14.43
N LYS A 263 -29.98 8.36 15.52
CA LYS A 263 -29.43 8.81 16.82
C LYS A 263 -29.16 7.64 17.77
N PHE A 264 -28.34 6.67 17.38
CA PHE A 264 -27.96 5.59 18.29
C PHE A 264 -26.49 5.67 18.68
N ASP A 265 -26.21 5.56 19.95
CA ASP A 265 -24.87 5.63 20.51
C ASP A 265 -24.00 4.43 20.15
N ASN A 266 -24.58 3.29 19.83
CA ASN A 266 -23.83 2.11 19.40
C ASN A 266 -24.68 1.15 18.56
N ILE A 267 -24.23 0.87 17.32
CA ILE A 267 -24.83 -0.13 16.42
C ILE A 267 -23.99 -1.41 16.31
N LEU A 268 -22.87 -1.49 17.01
CA LEU A 268 -22.00 -2.67 16.99
C LEU A 268 -22.76 -3.89 17.55
N GLY A 269 -22.61 -5.01 16.86
CA GLY A 269 -23.26 -6.27 17.24
C GLY A 269 -24.75 -6.37 16.86
N LYS A 270 -25.38 -5.30 16.34
CA LYS A 270 -26.79 -5.30 15.96
C LYS A 270 -27.00 -5.88 14.56
N ASP A 271 -28.11 -6.58 14.42
CA ASP A 271 -28.66 -7.00 13.13
C ASP A 271 -29.49 -5.83 12.56
N ILE A 272 -29.24 -5.46 11.32
CA ILE A 272 -29.90 -4.33 10.65
C ILE A 272 -30.31 -4.69 9.21
N LYS A 273 -31.29 -3.97 8.68
CA LYS A 273 -31.61 -3.95 7.26
C LYS A 273 -30.92 -2.76 6.61
N ALA A 274 -30.13 -3.00 5.58
CA ALA A 274 -29.43 -1.94 4.87
C ALA A 274 -29.63 -2.05 3.35
N LYS A 275 -29.59 -0.91 2.67
CA LYS A 275 -29.78 -0.83 1.22
C LYS A 275 -28.45 -0.78 0.50
N ILE A 276 -28.23 -1.67 -0.45
CA ILE A 276 -27.01 -1.68 -1.26
C ILE A 276 -26.99 -0.47 -2.19
N ILE A 277 -25.98 0.37 -2.06
CA ILE A 277 -25.75 1.54 -2.91
C ILE A 277 -24.64 1.31 -3.93
N LYS A 278 -23.76 0.33 -3.69
CA LYS A 278 -22.67 -0.02 -4.59
C LYS A 278 -22.44 -1.52 -4.59
N ALA A 279 -22.58 -2.13 -5.75
CA ALA A 279 -22.39 -3.55 -6.02
C ALA A 279 -21.44 -3.79 -7.22
N SER A 280 -20.53 -2.83 -7.51
CA SER A 280 -19.70 -2.93 -8.71
C SER A 280 -18.42 -3.73 -8.46
N TYR A 281 -18.07 -4.59 -9.41
CA TYR A 281 -16.86 -5.41 -9.41
C TYR A 281 -15.55 -4.62 -9.44
N LYS A 282 -15.57 -3.39 -9.95
CA LYS A 282 -14.34 -2.62 -10.19
C LYS A 282 -13.56 -2.30 -8.91
N ASN A 283 -14.24 -2.23 -7.77
CA ASN A 283 -13.61 -1.83 -6.51
C ASN A 283 -13.63 -2.95 -5.44
N ASN A 284 -14.18 -4.12 -5.76
CA ASN A 284 -14.30 -5.29 -4.86
C ASN A 284 -14.89 -4.97 -3.46
N ILE A 285 -15.57 -3.83 -3.30
CA ILE A 285 -16.15 -3.40 -2.03
C ILE A 285 -17.64 -3.21 -2.22
N LEU A 286 -18.40 -4.16 -1.67
CA LEU A 286 -19.84 -4.02 -1.52
C LEU A 286 -20.13 -2.91 -0.50
N THR A 287 -21.05 -2.00 -0.82
CA THR A 287 -21.37 -0.88 0.08
C THR A 287 -22.88 -0.73 0.23
N ALA A 288 -23.35 -0.64 1.45
CA ALA A 288 -24.74 -0.36 1.80
C ALA A 288 -24.88 0.92 2.60
N ILE A 289 -26.11 1.42 2.74
CA ILE A 289 -26.48 2.57 3.57
C ILE A 289 -27.53 2.17 4.59
N PHE A 290 -27.43 2.74 5.79
CA PHE A 290 -28.37 2.57 6.88
C PHE A 290 -28.61 3.93 7.59
N PRO A 291 -29.83 4.28 8.06
CA PRO A 291 -31.08 3.59 7.75
C PRO A 291 -31.48 3.69 6.29
N ILE A 292 -32.46 2.89 5.90
CA ILE A 292 -32.92 2.78 4.50
C ILE A 292 -33.76 4.00 4.11
#